data_d0463633d43fbae22bd5301ace7de740
#
_entry.id   d0463633d43fbae22bd5301ace7de740
#
_cell.length_a   1.000
_cell.length_b   1.000
_cell.length_c   1.000
_cell.angle_alpha   90.00
_cell.angle_beta   90.00
_cell.angle_gamma   90.00
#
_symmetry.space_group_name_H-M   'P 1'
#
loop_
_entity.id
_entity.type
_entity.pdbx_description
1 polymer ?
#
loop_
_entity_poly.entity_id
_entity_poly.type
_entity_poly.pdbx_seq_one_letter_code
_entity_poly.pdbx_strand_id
1 'polypeptide(L)'
;MKIVELFKMIEMEGSSLVKDQIVRENLDTFKDTLKSIYEDCYGPQMYFIKKEPIINYDGTFTIDTSYNTFSLALKDLAERKITGNNAINYITNIISLYRKEDQEWLIRILMKDLKIGYSKTSWEKIFGKGNDEYEVSLALNLDKVKGVNVLDGTYFASRKLDGVRCVAICEVHNGELISLELKSRQGKTFTTLDKLKPAIEKFICRNFEGTWVLDGEVCLVDENGDEHFDWIMKEINRKNHTIENPRYKLFDLIKGEDFFKGEGDTKFEERYNTLYETWTYYAFDEEKDLLQPIVQEKITCQEDCDRWSQYVANNGWEGFMLRKNAPYKSGRTKDLLKVKKFQDAEYIVEDVITGKV
;
A
#
# COMPACT_ATOMS: atom_id res chain seq x y z
N MET A 1 -20.44 30.46 3.63
CA MET A 1 -19.10 30.00 4.05
C MET A 1 -18.43 29.35 2.86
N LYS A 2 -17.12 29.55 2.66
CA LYS A 2 -16.33 28.87 1.64
C LYS A 2 -15.69 27.61 2.24
N ILE A 3 -15.31 26.62 1.40
CA ILE A 3 -14.68 25.39 1.87
C ILE A 3 -13.34 25.62 2.59
N VAL A 4 -12.62 26.65 2.17
CA VAL A 4 -11.37 27.09 2.83
C VAL A 4 -11.60 27.57 4.25
N GLU A 5 -12.71 28.26 4.50
CA GLU A 5 -13.10 28.70 5.84
C GLU A 5 -13.42 27.51 6.73
N LEU A 6 -14.10 26.49 6.17
CA LEU A 6 -14.35 25.22 6.87
C LEU A 6 -13.05 24.54 7.27
N PHE A 7 -12.07 24.43 6.36
CA PHE A 7 -10.79 23.82 6.68
C PHE A 7 -10.02 24.58 7.76
N LYS A 8 -10.03 25.90 7.72
CA LYS A 8 -9.43 26.74 8.78
C LYS A 8 -10.10 26.50 10.14
N MET A 9 -11.42 26.41 10.19
CA MET A 9 -12.15 26.10 11.42
C MET A 9 -11.73 24.73 11.98
N ILE A 10 -11.63 23.71 11.13
CA ILE A 10 -11.20 22.38 11.55
C ILE A 10 -9.72 22.39 12.00
N GLU A 11 -8.84 23.09 11.30
CA GLU A 11 -7.41 23.18 11.64
C GLU A 11 -7.18 23.83 13.01
N MET A 12 -7.92 24.90 13.31
CA MET A 12 -7.80 25.66 14.56
C MET A 12 -8.42 24.93 15.77
N GLU A 13 -9.27 23.95 15.54
CA GLU A 13 -9.93 23.20 16.61
C GLU A 13 -8.99 22.13 17.18
N GLY A 14 -8.90 22.02 18.50
CA GLY A 14 -8.07 21.01 19.19
C GLY A 14 -8.79 19.68 19.46
N SER A 15 -10.12 19.71 19.59
CA SER A 15 -10.91 18.53 19.92
C SER A 15 -11.34 17.75 18.69
N SER A 16 -11.00 16.48 18.62
CA SER A 16 -11.43 15.59 17.53
C SER A 16 -12.96 15.43 17.44
N LEU A 17 -13.66 15.48 18.55
CA LEU A 17 -15.12 15.39 18.59
C LEU A 17 -15.76 16.65 17.99
N VAL A 18 -15.22 17.82 18.34
CA VAL A 18 -15.72 19.10 17.79
C VAL A 18 -15.40 19.21 16.30
N LYS A 19 -14.23 18.75 15.85
CA LYS A 19 -13.91 18.65 14.42
C LYS A 19 -14.93 17.79 13.67
N ASP A 20 -15.29 16.63 14.21
CA ASP A 20 -16.29 15.75 13.60
C ASP A 20 -17.67 16.45 13.52
N GLN A 21 -18.05 17.18 14.54
CA GLN A 21 -19.29 17.96 14.56
C GLN A 21 -19.26 19.06 13.49
N ILE A 22 -18.17 19.85 13.41
CA ILE A 22 -18.00 20.89 12.38
C ILE A 22 -18.16 20.33 10.97
N VAL A 23 -17.54 19.18 10.68
CA VAL A 23 -17.66 18.54 9.37
C VAL A 23 -19.10 18.13 9.11
N ARG A 24 -19.77 17.46 10.06
CA ARG A 24 -21.16 16.97 9.90
C ARG A 24 -22.17 18.09 9.70
N GLU A 25 -22.05 19.19 10.43
CA GLU A 25 -22.92 20.36 10.31
C GLU A 25 -22.81 21.05 8.93
N ASN A 26 -21.72 20.81 8.21
CA ASN A 26 -21.46 21.42 6.92
C ASN A 26 -21.58 20.44 5.73
N LEU A 27 -21.97 19.19 5.99
CA LEU A 27 -22.13 18.20 4.94
C LEU A 27 -23.18 18.58 3.90
N ASP A 28 -24.33 19.12 4.30
CA ASP A 28 -25.39 19.47 3.37
C ASP A 28 -24.92 20.51 2.32
N THR A 29 -23.99 21.37 2.71
CA THR A 29 -23.47 22.42 1.82
C THR A 29 -22.32 21.92 0.95
N PHE A 30 -21.42 21.05 1.48
CA PHE A 30 -20.15 20.73 0.84
C PHE A 30 -19.94 19.23 0.55
N LYS A 31 -20.97 18.38 0.69
CA LYS A 31 -20.84 16.92 0.64
C LYS A 31 -20.03 16.42 -0.56
N ASP A 32 -20.40 16.80 -1.75
CA ASP A 32 -19.77 16.30 -2.98
C ASP A 32 -18.33 16.80 -3.12
N THR A 33 -18.09 18.08 -2.78
CA THR A 33 -16.73 18.64 -2.80
C THR A 33 -15.84 18.00 -1.74
N LEU A 34 -16.35 17.82 -0.52
CA LEU A 34 -15.60 17.16 0.56
C LEU A 34 -15.32 15.70 0.24
N LYS A 35 -16.25 14.99 -0.42
CA LYS A 35 -16.05 13.62 -0.88
C LYS A 35 -14.94 13.56 -1.93
N SER A 36 -14.97 14.43 -2.95
CA SER A 36 -13.92 14.50 -3.96
C SER A 36 -12.56 14.84 -3.35
N ILE A 37 -12.50 15.76 -2.40
CA ILE A 37 -11.25 16.11 -1.69
C ILE A 37 -10.75 14.93 -0.86
N TYR A 38 -11.64 14.21 -0.20
CA TYR A 38 -11.28 13.00 0.55
C TYR A 38 -10.69 11.93 -0.38
N GLU A 39 -11.34 11.66 -1.51
CA GLU A 39 -10.86 10.69 -2.51
C GLU A 39 -9.51 11.14 -3.10
N ASP A 40 -9.36 12.40 -3.48
CA ASP A 40 -8.11 12.93 -4.04
C ASP A 40 -6.97 12.95 -3.01
N CYS A 41 -7.24 13.31 -1.76
CA CYS A 41 -6.21 13.43 -0.73
C CYS A 41 -5.81 12.07 -0.13
N TYR A 42 -6.77 11.19 0.14
CA TYR A 42 -6.56 9.95 0.90
C TYR A 42 -6.77 8.66 0.11
N GLY A 43 -7.27 8.74 -1.13
CA GLY A 43 -7.41 7.60 -2.04
C GLY A 43 -6.07 7.02 -2.49
N PRO A 44 -6.07 5.87 -3.19
CA PRO A 44 -4.86 5.11 -3.54
C PRO A 44 -4.01 5.75 -4.65
N GLN A 45 -4.56 6.69 -5.42
CA GLN A 45 -3.89 7.32 -6.56
C GLN A 45 -2.65 8.12 -6.13
N MET A 46 -1.63 8.11 -6.97
CA MET A 46 -0.38 8.86 -6.75
C MET A 46 -0.17 9.88 -7.85
N TYR A 47 0.23 11.10 -7.47
CA TYR A 47 0.41 12.21 -8.41
C TYR A 47 1.86 12.39 -8.88
N PHE A 48 2.82 11.68 -8.28
CA PHE A 48 4.24 11.67 -8.65
C PHE A 48 4.94 13.04 -8.58
N ILE A 49 4.39 13.99 -7.84
CA ILE A 49 5.01 15.28 -7.53
C ILE A 49 5.78 15.12 -6.22
N LYS A 50 7.11 15.25 -6.28
CA LYS A 50 8.00 15.01 -5.13
C LYS A 50 8.23 16.24 -4.25
N LYS A 51 8.02 17.43 -4.80
CA LYS A 51 8.22 18.71 -4.10
C LYS A 51 6.99 19.57 -4.27
N GLU A 52 6.66 20.33 -3.25
CA GLU A 52 5.60 21.33 -3.32
C GLU A 52 5.86 22.31 -4.47
N PRO A 53 4.87 22.56 -5.34
CA PRO A 53 5.01 23.55 -6.40
C PRO A 53 5.11 24.95 -5.81
N ILE A 54 6.01 25.76 -6.36
CA ILE A 54 6.14 27.18 -5.98
C ILE A 54 5.22 27.97 -6.90
N ILE A 55 4.20 28.60 -6.31
CA ILE A 55 3.24 29.42 -7.04
C ILE A 55 3.68 30.88 -6.94
N ASN A 56 4.17 31.43 -8.04
CA ASN A 56 4.46 32.84 -8.18
C ASN A 56 3.17 33.56 -8.65
N TYR A 57 2.36 34.00 -7.72
CA TYR A 57 1.11 34.69 -8.00
C TYR A 57 1.34 36.21 -8.10
N ASP A 58 1.03 36.78 -9.24
CA ASP A 58 1.14 38.26 -9.49
C ASP A 58 -0.16 39.03 -9.20
N GLY A 59 -1.23 38.34 -8.86
CA GLY A 59 -2.50 38.94 -8.45
C GLY A 59 -3.40 39.40 -9.59
N THR A 60 -3.05 39.19 -10.86
CA THR A 60 -3.74 39.78 -12.01
C THR A 60 -4.94 39.00 -12.52
N PHE A 61 -5.05 37.68 -12.24
CA PHE A 61 -6.17 36.87 -12.70
C PHE A 61 -6.64 35.88 -11.62
N THR A 62 -7.87 36.05 -11.15
CA THR A 62 -8.61 34.99 -10.42
C THR A 62 -9.83 34.62 -11.23
N ILE A 63 -9.82 33.41 -11.78
CA ILE A 63 -11.03 32.77 -12.28
C ILE A 63 -11.69 32.07 -11.10
N ASP A 64 -12.98 32.22 -10.93
CA ASP A 64 -13.75 31.44 -9.93
C ASP A 64 -13.86 30.00 -10.44
N THR A 65 -12.81 29.21 -10.19
CA THR A 65 -12.63 27.88 -10.72
C THR A 65 -13.16 26.85 -9.72
N SER A 66 -14.02 25.95 -10.18
CA SER A 66 -14.54 24.88 -9.33
C SER A 66 -13.45 23.90 -8.96
N TYR A 67 -13.58 23.21 -7.81
CA TYR A 67 -12.67 22.14 -7.39
C TYR A 67 -12.50 21.04 -8.45
N ASN A 68 -13.53 20.78 -9.26
CA ASN A 68 -13.50 19.78 -10.32
C ASN A 68 -12.36 19.97 -11.33
N THR A 69 -12.00 21.21 -11.66
CA THR A 69 -10.88 21.51 -12.57
C THR A 69 -9.56 20.98 -11.99
N PHE A 70 -9.34 21.18 -10.70
CA PHE A 70 -8.15 20.68 -10.02
C PHE A 70 -8.18 19.14 -9.88
N SER A 71 -9.31 18.55 -9.52
CA SER A 71 -9.47 17.10 -9.41
C SER A 71 -9.22 16.39 -10.75
N LEU A 72 -9.68 16.96 -11.88
CA LEU A 72 -9.36 16.45 -13.21
C LEU A 72 -7.86 16.52 -13.52
N ALA A 73 -7.19 17.61 -13.12
CA ALA A 73 -5.74 17.72 -13.28
C ALA A 73 -4.99 16.69 -12.43
N LEU A 74 -5.44 16.41 -11.22
CA LEU A 74 -4.91 15.33 -10.38
C LEU A 74 -5.07 13.96 -11.05
N LYS A 75 -6.21 13.71 -11.70
CA LYS A 75 -6.45 12.48 -12.46
C LYS A 75 -5.46 12.33 -13.62
N ASP A 76 -5.19 13.40 -14.37
CA ASP A 76 -4.20 13.38 -15.46
C ASP A 76 -2.78 13.05 -14.94
N LEU A 77 -2.42 13.55 -13.75
CA LEU A 77 -1.17 13.20 -13.09
C LEU A 77 -1.14 11.74 -12.63
N ALA A 78 -2.23 11.26 -12.03
CA ALA A 78 -2.33 9.87 -11.55
C ALA A 78 -2.24 8.87 -12.70
N GLU A 79 -2.90 9.14 -13.82
CA GLU A 79 -2.85 8.36 -15.06
C GLU A 79 -1.53 8.56 -15.82
N ARG A 80 -0.62 9.42 -15.30
CA ARG A 80 0.67 9.73 -15.89
C ARG A 80 0.59 10.25 -17.34
N LYS A 81 -0.49 10.92 -17.72
CA LYS A 81 -0.60 11.59 -19.04
C LYS A 81 0.49 12.65 -19.19
N ILE A 82 0.85 13.30 -18.09
CA ILE A 82 1.89 14.32 -18.03
C ILE A 82 2.89 13.90 -16.94
N THR A 83 4.20 14.02 -17.21
CA THR A 83 5.26 13.53 -16.30
C THR A 83 6.45 14.49 -16.25
N GLY A 84 7.33 14.31 -15.25
CA GLY A 84 8.57 15.10 -15.09
C GLY A 84 8.28 16.59 -14.87
N ASN A 85 9.14 17.46 -15.39
CA ASN A 85 8.99 18.92 -15.23
C ASN A 85 7.69 19.45 -15.85
N ASN A 86 7.20 18.81 -16.92
CA ASN A 86 5.92 19.20 -17.53
C ASN A 86 4.74 18.98 -16.58
N ALA A 87 4.77 17.94 -15.76
CA ALA A 87 3.75 17.69 -14.74
C ALA A 87 3.78 18.77 -13.66
N ILE A 88 4.97 19.20 -13.22
CA ILE A 88 5.13 20.28 -12.24
C ILE A 88 4.58 21.58 -12.82
N ASN A 89 4.97 21.94 -14.03
CA ASN A 89 4.50 23.16 -14.70
C ASN A 89 2.98 23.12 -14.92
N TYR A 90 2.44 21.98 -15.35
CA TYR A 90 1.00 21.80 -15.56
C TYR A 90 0.20 22.05 -14.29
N ILE A 91 0.55 21.36 -13.20
CA ILE A 91 -0.22 21.49 -11.95
C ILE A 91 -0.02 22.89 -11.31
N THR A 92 1.17 23.48 -11.44
CA THR A 92 1.45 24.83 -11.00
C THR A 92 0.55 25.84 -11.72
N ASN A 93 0.42 25.72 -13.05
CA ASN A 93 -0.47 26.58 -13.83
C ASN A 93 -1.93 26.41 -13.44
N ILE A 94 -2.38 25.17 -13.21
CA ILE A 94 -3.76 24.91 -12.74
C ILE A 94 -3.99 25.56 -11.37
N ILE A 95 -3.09 25.37 -10.40
CA ILE A 95 -3.23 25.95 -9.06
C ILE A 95 -3.22 27.49 -9.13
N SER A 96 -2.44 28.09 -10.03
CA SER A 96 -2.38 29.55 -10.19
C SER A 96 -3.70 30.18 -10.65
N LEU A 97 -4.63 29.40 -11.21
CA LEU A 97 -5.97 29.86 -11.59
C LEU A 97 -6.89 30.11 -10.36
N TYR A 98 -6.52 29.58 -9.20
CA TYR A 98 -7.30 29.70 -7.98
C TYR A 98 -6.87 30.93 -7.16
N ARG A 99 -7.75 31.37 -6.26
CA ARG A 99 -7.43 32.47 -5.34
C ARG A 99 -6.27 32.08 -4.43
N LYS A 100 -5.45 33.04 -4.05
CA LYS A 100 -4.29 32.81 -3.18
C LYS A 100 -4.62 32.04 -1.91
N GLU A 101 -5.77 32.31 -1.30
CA GLU A 101 -6.27 31.63 -0.10
C GLU A 101 -6.61 30.14 -0.34
N ASP A 102 -6.94 29.75 -1.57
CA ASP A 102 -7.28 28.38 -1.96
C ASP A 102 -6.03 27.58 -2.36
N GLN A 103 -4.99 28.22 -2.88
CA GLN A 103 -3.79 27.58 -3.44
C GLN A 103 -3.07 26.71 -2.41
N GLU A 104 -2.96 27.16 -1.16
CA GLU A 104 -2.32 26.40 -0.09
C GLU A 104 -3.04 25.06 0.13
N TRP A 105 -4.36 25.04 0.15
CA TRP A 105 -5.16 23.84 0.35
C TRP A 105 -5.06 22.87 -0.82
N LEU A 106 -5.03 23.39 -2.05
CA LEU A 106 -4.82 22.59 -3.25
C LEU A 106 -3.43 21.93 -3.24
N ILE A 107 -2.40 22.63 -2.78
CA ILE A 107 -1.06 22.06 -2.60
C ILE A 107 -1.09 20.95 -1.53
N ARG A 108 -1.74 21.17 -0.39
CA ARG A 108 -1.88 20.15 0.67
C ARG A 108 -2.59 18.89 0.14
N ILE A 109 -3.63 19.03 -0.68
CA ILE A 109 -4.32 17.92 -1.32
C ILE A 109 -3.39 17.18 -2.31
N LEU A 110 -2.68 17.93 -3.17
CA LEU A 110 -1.69 17.37 -4.10
C LEU A 110 -0.61 16.57 -3.38
N MET A 111 -0.16 17.06 -2.21
CA MET A 111 0.84 16.38 -1.36
C MET A 111 0.24 15.28 -0.48
N LYS A 112 -1.08 15.03 -0.61
CA LYS A 112 -1.81 13.95 0.07
C LYS A 112 -1.84 14.09 1.60
N ASP A 113 -1.82 15.33 2.12
CA ASP A 113 -1.96 15.62 3.54
C ASP A 113 -2.59 17.01 3.76
N LEU A 114 -3.85 17.03 4.15
CA LEU A 114 -4.59 18.28 4.43
C LEU A 114 -4.04 19.03 5.65
N LYS A 115 -3.34 18.35 6.56
CA LYS A 115 -2.77 18.94 7.80
C LYS A 115 -3.77 19.66 8.72
N ILE A 116 -5.05 19.27 8.65
CA ILE A 116 -6.12 19.89 9.49
C ILE A 116 -6.37 19.13 10.80
N GLY A 117 -5.57 18.09 11.07
CA GLY A 117 -5.76 17.25 12.26
C GLY A 117 -7.07 16.44 12.25
N TYR A 118 -7.64 16.20 11.06
CA TYR A 118 -8.81 15.33 10.85
C TYR A 118 -8.36 14.15 10.00
N SER A 119 -8.33 12.96 10.61
CA SER A 119 -7.67 11.77 10.05
C SER A 119 -8.45 11.15 8.89
N LYS A 120 -7.76 10.34 8.06
CA LYS A 120 -8.41 9.48 7.05
C LYS A 120 -9.54 8.65 7.66
N THR A 121 -9.31 8.03 8.82
CA THR A 121 -10.32 7.24 9.53
C THR A 121 -11.55 8.06 9.95
N SER A 122 -11.37 9.34 10.23
CA SER A 122 -12.51 10.23 10.52
C SER A 122 -13.33 10.52 9.27
N TRP A 123 -12.67 10.74 8.14
CA TRP A 123 -13.35 10.86 6.84
C TRP A 123 -14.08 9.59 6.43
N GLU A 124 -13.48 8.41 6.65
CA GLU A 124 -14.10 7.10 6.36
C GLU A 124 -15.40 6.87 7.13
N LYS A 125 -15.54 7.42 8.33
CA LYS A 125 -16.79 7.35 9.10
C LYS A 125 -17.93 8.16 8.47
N ILE A 126 -17.61 9.14 7.61
CA ILE A 126 -18.58 10.00 6.94
C ILE A 126 -18.89 9.50 5.53
N PHE A 127 -17.86 9.21 4.75
CA PHE A 127 -18.01 8.88 3.33
C PHE A 127 -17.94 7.38 3.03
N GLY A 128 -17.60 6.58 4.04
CA GLY A 128 -17.30 5.15 3.87
C GLY A 128 -15.88 4.94 3.34
N LYS A 129 -15.46 3.70 3.29
CA LYS A 129 -14.26 3.30 2.51
C LYS A 129 -14.66 3.31 1.03
N GLY A 130 -13.74 3.70 0.13
CA GLY A 130 -13.97 3.57 -1.30
C GLY A 130 -14.26 2.12 -1.67
N ASN A 131 -15.10 1.88 -2.69
CA ASN A 131 -15.49 0.53 -3.10
C ASN A 131 -14.28 -0.36 -3.48
N ASP A 132 -13.16 0.25 -3.89
CA ASP A 132 -11.90 -0.41 -4.25
C ASP A 132 -10.82 -0.26 -3.14
N GLU A 133 -11.16 0.32 -2.00
CA GLU A 133 -10.22 0.49 -0.89
C GLU A 133 -10.18 -0.76 -0.02
N TYR A 134 -9.01 -1.31 0.11
CA TYR A 134 -8.70 -2.39 1.05
C TYR A 134 -7.52 -2.01 1.93
N GLU A 135 -7.42 -2.67 3.04
CA GLU A 135 -6.26 -2.57 3.92
C GLU A 135 -5.62 -3.95 4.05
N VAL A 136 -4.33 -4.05 3.79
CA VAL A 136 -3.59 -5.30 3.95
C VAL A 136 -3.11 -5.48 5.39
N SER A 137 -2.84 -6.71 5.80
CA SER A 137 -2.14 -6.98 7.07
C SER A 137 -0.76 -6.34 7.06
N LEU A 138 -0.42 -5.60 8.12
CA LEU A 138 0.83 -4.87 8.29
C LEU A 138 1.56 -5.32 9.56
N ALA A 139 2.87 -5.55 9.44
CA ALA A 139 3.68 -6.00 10.55
C ALA A 139 3.98 -4.90 11.58
N LEU A 140 3.96 -5.29 12.85
CA LEU A 140 4.57 -4.55 13.96
C LEU A 140 6.00 -5.03 14.19
N ASN A 141 6.89 -4.17 14.68
CA ASN A 141 8.20 -4.60 15.17
C ASN A 141 8.02 -5.38 16.47
N LEU A 142 8.61 -6.59 16.56
CA LEU A 142 8.52 -7.41 17.76
C LEU A 142 9.03 -6.68 18.99
N ASP A 143 10.16 -5.95 18.88
CA ASP A 143 10.78 -5.20 19.99
C ASP A 143 9.87 -4.11 20.58
N LYS A 144 8.89 -3.64 19.80
CA LYS A 144 7.97 -2.58 20.22
C LYS A 144 6.63 -3.11 20.74
N VAL A 145 6.43 -4.44 20.74
CA VAL A 145 5.18 -5.07 21.14
C VAL A 145 5.33 -5.72 22.50
N LYS A 146 4.46 -5.36 23.45
CA LYS A 146 4.40 -5.98 24.78
C LYS A 146 3.34 -7.05 24.87
N GLY A 147 3.57 -8.07 25.71
CA GLY A 147 2.60 -9.11 26.03
C GLY A 147 2.30 -10.07 24.87
N VAL A 148 3.29 -10.34 24.02
CA VAL A 148 3.25 -11.40 23.00
C VAL A 148 4.25 -12.47 23.41
N ASN A 149 3.80 -13.73 23.40
CA ASN A 149 4.65 -14.90 23.49
C ASN A 149 4.68 -15.57 22.13
N VAL A 150 5.81 -15.46 21.41
CA VAL A 150 5.97 -16.07 20.09
C VAL A 150 6.37 -17.54 20.15
N LEU A 151 6.69 -18.03 21.35
CA LEU A 151 7.14 -19.41 21.60
C LEU A 151 6.00 -20.34 22.03
N ASP A 152 4.76 -19.89 21.97
CA ASP A 152 3.58 -20.66 22.39
C ASP A 152 3.10 -21.70 21.34
N GLY A 153 3.84 -21.84 20.24
CA GLY A 153 3.50 -22.73 19.15
C GLY A 153 2.38 -22.22 18.23
N THR A 154 2.00 -20.95 18.36
CA THR A 154 0.96 -20.35 17.51
C THR A 154 1.51 -19.50 16.37
N TYR A 155 2.83 -19.27 16.30
CA TYR A 155 3.47 -18.45 15.26
C TYR A 155 4.21 -19.30 14.24
N PHE A 156 4.24 -18.79 13.01
CA PHE A 156 5.02 -19.30 11.88
C PHE A 156 6.06 -18.26 11.49
N ALA A 157 7.29 -18.70 11.29
CA ALA A 157 8.36 -17.86 10.77
C ALA A 157 8.52 -18.01 9.27
N SER A 158 8.82 -16.90 8.60
CA SER A 158 9.19 -16.86 7.19
C SER A 158 10.23 -15.79 6.93
N ARG A 159 10.98 -15.92 5.84
CA ARG A 159 11.90 -14.88 5.39
C ARG A 159 11.16 -13.54 5.22
N LYS A 160 11.76 -12.46 5.68
CA LYS A 160 11.34 -11.11 5.28
C LYS A 160 11.92 -10.83 3.91
N LEU A 161 11.03 -10.80 2.91
CA LEU A 161 11.40 -10.54 1.52
C LEU A 161 11.80 -9.07 1.33
N ASP A 162 12.63 -8.82 0.34
CA ASP A 162 13.10 -7.50 -0.06
C ASP A 162 12.62 -7.14 -1.47
N GLY A 163 11.33 -6.91 -1.58
CA GLY A 163 10.62 -6.66 -2.83
C GLY A 163 9.53 -5.60 -2.71
N VAL A 164 8.53 -5.70 -3.57
CA VAL A 164 7.37 -4.81 -3.58
C VAL A 164 6.10 -5.62 -3.32
N ARG A 165 5.38 -5.29 -2.23
CA ARG A 165 4.10 -5.93 -1.94
C ARG A 165 3.16 -5.86 -3.12
N CYS A 166 2.67 -7.01 -3.54
CA CYS A 166 1.65 -7.14 -4.56
C CYS A 166 0.47 -7.93 -4.01
N VAL A 167 -0.71 -7.46 -4.33
CA VAL A 167 -1.99 -8.10 -4.05
C VAL A 167 -2.64 -8.42 -5.39
N ALA A 168 -2.79 -9.70 -5.71
CA ALA A 168 -3.50 -10.14 -6.90
C ALA A 168 -4.95 -10.46 -6.53
N ILE A 169 -5.89 -9.64 -7.02
CA ILE A 169 -7.32 -9.81 -6.81
C ILE A 169 -7.88 -10.49 -8.06
N CYS A 170 -8.39 -11.70 -7.88
CA CYS A 170 -8.88 -12.56 -8.95
C CYS A 170 -10.37 -12.82 -8.77
N GLU A 171 -11.14 -12.65 -9.82
CA GLU A 171 -12.54 -13.06 -9.88
C GLU A 171 -12.68 -14.20 -10.88
N VAL A 172 -13.16 -15.35 -10.42
CA VAL A 172 -13.33 -16.56 -11.21
C VAL A 172 -14.80 -16.94 -11.25
N HIS A 173 -15.30 -17.27 -12.44
CA HIS A 173 -16.65 -17.80 -12.61
C HIS A 173 -16.69 -18.94 -13.62
N ASN A 174 -17.25 -20.09 -13.22
CA ASN A 174 -17.29 -21.32 -14.01
C ASN A 174 -15.90 -21.78 -14.51
N GLY A 175 -14.86 -21.58 -13.71
CA GLY A 175 -13.49 -21.93 -14.05
C GLY A 175 -12.80 -20.97 -15.04
N GLU A 176 -13.41 -19.83 -15.34
CA GLU A 176 -12.85 -18.77 -16.19
C GLU A 176 -12.49 -17.54 -15.36
N LEU A 177 -11.36 -16.91 -15.69
CA LEU A 177 -10.92 -15.67 -15.07
C LEU A 177 -11.73 -14.47 -15.64
N ILE A 178 -12.59 -13.90 -14.82
CA ILE A 178 -13.38 -12.72 -15.19
C ILE A 178 -12.56 -11.43 -15.04
N SER A 179 -11.81 -11.33 -13.96
CA SER A 179 -10.93 -10.18 -13.73
C SER A 179 -9.68 -10.57 -12.94
N LEU A 180 -8.58 -9.87 -13.23
CA LEU A 180 -7.32 -9.97 -12.49
C LEU A 180 -6.68 -8.59 -12.35
N GLU A 181 -6.57 -8.13 -11.13
CA GLU A 181 -5.92 -6.87 -10.80
C GLU A 181 -4.68 -7.12 -9.92
N LEU A 182 -3.53 -6.62 -10.37
CA LEU A 182 -2.28 -6.64 -9.60
C LEU A 182 -2.08 -5.26 -8.97
N LYS A 183 -2.25 -5.18 -7.66
CA LYS A 183 -2.25 -3.90 -6.93
C LYS A 183 -1.18 -3.83 -5.86
N SER A 184 -0.67 -2.64 -5.61
CA SER A 184 0.18 -2.35 -4.45
C SER A 184 -0.64 -2.41 -3.15
N ARG A 185 0.03 -2.44 -2.00
CA ARG A 185 -0.62 -2.36 -0.68
C ARG A 185 -1.54 -1.13 -0.48
N GLN A 186 -1.40 -0.11 -1.33
CA GLN A 186 -2.19 1.13 -1.29
C GLN A 186 -3.26 1.17 -2.39
N GLY A 187 -3.48 0.05 -3.11
CA GLY A 187 -4.49 -0.04 -4.16
C GLY A 187 -4.06 0.45 -5.56
N LYS A 188 -2.80 0.90 -5.73
CA LYS A 188 -2.31 1.31 -7.05
C LYS A 188 -2.09 0.08 -7.93
N THR A 189 -2.66 0.07 -9.13
CA THR A 189 -2.48 -1.00 -10.13
C THR A 189 -1.07 -0.98 -10.72
N PHE A 190 -0.46 -2.17 -10.81
CA PHE A 190 0.78 -2.41 -11.52
C PHE A 190 0.50 -2.78 -12.97
N THR A 191 1.12 -2.06 -13.90
CA THR A 191 1.00 -2.29 -15.35
C THR A 191 2.24 -2.97 -15.94
N THR A 192 3.20 -3.33 -15.10
CA THR A 192 4.50 -3.89 -15.51
C THR A 192 4.62 -5.39 -15.24
N LEU A 193 3.57 -6.01 -14.67
CA LEU A 193 3.59 -7.39 -14.18
C LEU A 193 2.82 -8.37 -15.09
N ASP A 194 2.66 -8.06 -16.37
CA ASP A 194 1.87 -8.88 -17.29
C ASP A 194 2.38 -10.33 -17.41
N LYS A 195 3.67 -10.57 -17.21
CA LYS A 195 4.25 -11.94 -17.21
C LYS A 195 3.70 -12.85 -16.09
N LEU A 196 3.18 -12.27 -15.00
CA LEU A 196 2.59 -13.04 -13.92
C LEU A 196 1.15 -13.50 -14.21
N LYS A 197 0.43 -12.76 -15.07
CA LYS A 197 -1.01 -12.98 -15.27
C LYS A 197 -1.37 -14.39 -15.73
N PRO A 198 -0.70 -14.99 -16.75
CA PRO A 198 -1.04 -16.34 -17.18
C PRO A 198 -0.81 -17.40 -16.10
N ALA A 199 0.25 -17.26 -15.30
CA ALA A 199 0.56 -18.18 -14.22
C ALA A 199 -0.48 -18.06 -13.08
N ILE A 200 -0.90 -16.84 -12.74
CA ILE A 200 -1.95 -16.59 -11.75
C ILE A 200 -3.29 -17.17 -12.24
N GLU A 201 -3.66 -16.93 -13.51
CA GLU A 201 -4.88 -17.46 -14.10
C GLU A 201 -4.95 -18.97 -14.00
N LYS A 202 -3.89 -19.69 -14.45
CA LYS A 202 -3.83 -21.14 -14.36
C LYS A 202 -3.93 -21.64 -12.93
N PHE A 203 -3.26 -20.95 -11.99
CA PHE A 203 -3.29 -21.31 -10.58
C PHE A 203 -4.70 -21.17 -9.99
N ILE A 204 -5.36 -20.04 -10.26
CA ILE A 204 -6.62 -19.67 -9.58
C ILE A 204 -7.83 -20.36 -10.21
N CYS A 205 -7.94 -20.38 -11.54
CA CYS A 205 -9.15 -20.86 -12.25
C CYS A 205 -9.39 -22.37 -12.09
N ARG A 206 -8.37 -23.16 -11.87
CA ARG A 206 -8.49 -24.62 -11.71
C ARG A 206 -9.02 -25.07 -10.36
N ASN A 207 -8.91 -24.22 -9.35
CA ASN A 207 -9.06 -24.64 -7.97
C ASN A 207 -10.05 -23.80 -7.16
N PHE A 208 -10.43 -22.62 -7.68
CA PHE A 208 -11.16 -21.66 -6.91
C PHE A 208 -12.32 -21.09 -7.72
N GLU A 209 -13.38 -20.71 -7.04
CA GLU A 209 -14.58 -20.05 -7.58
C GLU A 209 -14.86 -18.80 -6.77
N GLY A 210 -15.35 -17.74 -7.41
CA GLY A 210 -15.61 -16.44 -6.78
C GLY A 210 -14.36 -15.58 -6.69
N THR A 211 -14.36 -14.63 -5.77
CA THR A 211 -13.25 -13.69 -5.59
C THR A 211 -12.22 -14.23 -4.60
N TRP A 212 -10.96 -14.26 -5.04
CA TRP A 212 -9.81 -14.68 -4.25
C TRP A 212 -8.66 -13.69 -4.35
N VAL A 213 -7.87 -13.62 -3.30
CA VAL A 213 -6.73 -12.72 -3.19
C VAL A 213 -5.47 -13.51 -2.88
N LEU A 214 -4.49 -13.40 -3.79
CA LEU A 214 -3.12 -13.83 -3.53
C LEU A 214 -2.36 -12.65 -2.96
N ASP A 215 -1.82 -12.81 -1.77
CA ASP A 215 -1.05 -11.78 -1.08
C ASP A 215 0.41 -12.19 -1.01
N GLY A 216 1.28 -11.37 -1.55
CA GLY A 216 2.69 -11.71 -1.71
C GLY A 216 3.58 -10.51 -1.99
N GLU A 217 4.80 -10.81 -2.36
CA GLU A 217 5.82 -9.82 -2.71
C GLU A 217 6.44 -10.14 -4.06
N VAL A 218 6.49 -9.15 -4.95
CA VAL A 218 7.19 -9.29 -6.22
C VAL A 218 8.63 -8.89 -6.04
N CYS A 219 9.53 -9.81 -6.37
CA CYS A 219 10.97 -9.63 -6.28
C CYS A 219 11.61 -9.78 -7.67
N LEU A 220 12.77 -9.13 -7.85
CA LEU A 220 13.74 -9.47 -8.88
C LEU A 220 14.93 -10.11 -8.19
N VAL A 221 15.40 -11.22 -8.75
CA VAL A 221 16.51 -11.98 -8.18
C VAL A 221 17.66 -12.04 -9.18
N ASP A 222 18.86 -12.14 -8.66
CA ASP A 222 20.07 -12.40 -9.46
C ASP A 222 20.24 -13.91 -9.79
N GLU A 223 21.37 -14.25 -10.39
CA GLU A 223 21.70 -15.64 -10.76
C GLU A 223 21.84 -16.57 -9.56
N ASN A 224 22.09 -16.05 -8.37
CA ASN A 224 22.17 -16.80 -7.10
C ASN A 224 20.80 -16.92 -6.41
N GLY A 225 19.78 -16.22 -6.90
CA GLY A 225 18.45 -16.16 -6.30
C GLY A 225 18.32 -15.10 -5.20
N ASP A 226 19.30 -14.22 -5.06
CA ASP A 226 19.25 -13.11 -4.11
C ASP A 226 18.39 -11.97 -4.60
N GLU A 227 17.58 -11.41 -3.70
CA GLU A 227 16.62 -10.35 -4.02
C GLU A 227 17.29 -8.98 -4.00
N HIS A 228 16.92 -8.13 -4.97
CA HIS A 228 17.43 -6.77 -5.09
C HIS A 228 16.30 -5.76 -5.14
N PHE A 229 16.05 -5.09 -4.01
CA PHE A 229 15.02 -4.06 -3.89
C PHE A 229 15.17 -2.93 -4.91
N ASP A 230 16.41 -2.47 -5.13
CA ASP A 230 16.69 -1.40 -6.08
C ASP A 230 16.30 -1.76 -7.53
N TRP A 231 16.41 -3.04 -7.89
CA TRP A 231 16.06 -3.50 -9.22
C TRP A 231 14.55 -3.44 -9.43
N ILE A 232 13.77 -4.02 -8.52
CA ILE A 232 12.31 -4.00 -8.65
C ILE A 232 11.77 -2.56 -8.59
N MET A 233 12.34 -1.69 -7.75
CA MET A 233 11.91 -0.29 -7.64
C MET A 233 12.18 0.52 -8.91
N LYS A 234 13.22 0.20 -9.67
CA LYS A 234 13.50 0.83 -10.98
C LYS A 234 12.50 0.41 -12.04
N GLU A 235 12.05 -0.84 -12.01
CA GLU A 235 11.23 -1.46 -13.06
C GLU A 235 9.72 -1.31 -12.82
N ILE A 236 9.25 -1.46 -11.57
CA ILE A 236 7.83 -1.64 -11.23
C ILE A 236 6.92 -0.47 -11.66
N ASN A 237 7.46 0.74 -11.78
CA ASN A 237 6.72 1.94 -12.13
C ASN A 237 7.06 2.50 -13.53
N ARG A 238 7.82 1.77 -14.35
CA ARG A 238 8.15 2.21 -15.72
C ARG A 238 6.91 2.18 -16.60
N LYS A 239 6.79 3.18 -17.50
CA LYS A 239 5.72 3.22 -18.50
C LYS A 239 6.06 2.33 -19.69
N ASN A 240 5.03 1.74 -20.31
CA ASN A 240 5.14 0.92 -21.51
C ASN A 240 6.25 -0.12 -21.38
N HIS A 241 6.28 -0.79 -20.24
CA HIS A 241 7.31 -1.75 -19.88
C HIS A 241 6.68 -2.95 -19.20
N THR A 242 7.18 -4.12 -19.49
CA THR A 242 6.86 -5.38 -18.82
C THR A 242 8.14 -5.93 -18.21
N ILE A 243 8.10 -6.31 -16.94
CA ILE A 243 9.22 -6.94 -16.26
C ILE A 243 9.34 -8.37 -16.78
N GLU A 244 10.52 -8.74 -17.27
CA GLU A 244 10.74 -10.03 -17.94
C GLU A 244 10.75 -11.23 -16.99
N ASN A 245 11.39 -11.11 -15.82
CA ASN A 245 11.58 -12.19 -14.87
C ASN A 245 11.07 -11.84 -13.47
N PRO A 246 9.79 -11.47 -13.29
CA PRO A 246 9.25 -11.19 -11.95
C PRO A 246 9.08 -12.51 -11.19
N ARG A 247 9.42 -12.50 -9.90
CA ARG A 247 9.15 -13.62 -8.98
C ARG A 247 8.08 -13.15 -8.00
N TYR A 248 6.90 -13.73 -8.06
CA TYR A 248 5.82 -13.45 -7.12
C TYR A 248 5.84 -14.47 -6.00
N LYS A 249 6.41 -14.06 -4.86
CA LYS A 249 6.54 -14.88 -3.66
C LYS A 249 5.31 -14.71 -2.79
N LEU A 250 4.51 -15.75 -2.67
CA LEU A 250 3.20 -15.77 -2.03
C LEU A 250 3.33 -16.14 -0.55
N PHE A 251 2.64 -15.42 0.30
CA PHE A 251 2.61 -15.73 1.73
C PHE A 251 1.19 -15.90 2.31
N ASP A 252 0.13 -15.59 1.57
CA ASP A 252 -1.25 -15.84 1.99
C ASP A 252 -2.19 -16.00 0.79
N LEU A 253 -3.29 -16.74 1.01
CA LEU A 253 -4.41 -16.90 0.09
C LEU A 253 -5.70 -16.61 0.86
N ILE A 254 -6.44 -15.59 0.45
CA ILE A 254 -7.54 -15.03 1.23
C ILE A 254 -8.79 -14.98 0.36
N LYS A 255 -9.95 -15.34 0.91
CA LYS A 255 -11.24 -15.11 0.24
C LYS A 255 -11.47 -13.62 0.05
N GLY A 256 -12.03 -13.22 -1.10
CA GLY A 256 -12.28 -11.82 -1.41
C GLY A 256 -13.16 -11.13 -0.36
N GLU A 257 -14.22 -11.80 0.10
CA GLU A 257 -15.12 -11.28 1.14
C GLU A 257 -14.37 -10.94 2.45
N ASP A 258 -13.49 -11.84 2.91
CA ASP A 258 -12.67 -11.63 4.12
C ASP A 258 -11.67 -10.49 3.93
N PHE A 259 -11.06 -10.44 2.74
CA PHE A 259 -10.07 -9.42 2.41
C PHE A 259 -10.65 -8.00 2.38
N PHE A 260 -11.78 -7.81 1.69
CA PHE A 260 -12.43 -6.50 1.60
C PHE A 260 -13.10 -6.08 2.91
N LYS A 261 -13.62 -7.04 3.66
CA LYS A 261 -14.12 -6.79 5.02
C LYS A 261 -13.00 -6.41 5.99
N GLY A 262 -11.76 -6.88 5.72
CA GLY A 262 -10.59 -6.69 6.57
C GLY A 262 -10.48 -7.67 7.74
N GLU A 263 -11.35 -8.66 7.79
CA GLU A 263 -11.35 -9.75 8.77
C GLU A 263 -12.03 -11.00 8.20
N GLY A 264 -11.58 -12.17 8.61
CA GLY A 264 -12.13 -13.46 8.20
C GLY A 264 -12.11 -14.47 9.33
N ASP A 265 -12.62 -15.67 9.06
CA ASP A 265 -12.74 -16.74 10.08
C ASP A 265 -11.69 -17.86 9.90
N THR A 266 -11.15 -18.03 8.68
CA THR A 266 -10.19 -19.09 8.37
C THR A 266 -8.82 -18.78 8.94
N LYS A 267 -8.24 -19.72 9.72
CA LYS A 267 -6.92 -19.56 10.32
C LYS A 267 -5.81 -19.55 9.27
N PHE A 268 -4.68 -18.91 9.60
CA PHE A 268 -3.55 -18.77 8.69
C PHE A 268 -2.99 -20.12 8.18
N GLU A 269 -2.80 -21.10 9.06
CA GLU A 269 -2.27 -22.41 8.71
C GLU A 269 -3.14 -23.12 7.64
N GLU A 270 -4.45 -23.01 7.75
CA GLU A 270 -5.39 -23.57 6.78
C GLU A 270 -5.30 -22.85 5.42
N ARG A 271 -5.26 -21.51 5.43
CA ARG A 271 -5.09 -20.72 4.19
C ARG A 271 -3.75 -21.03 3.51
N TYR A 272 -2.68 -21.12 4.31
CA TYR A 272 -1.35 -21.41 3.78
C TYR A 272 -1.24 -22.84 3.26
N ASN A 273 -1.81 -23.82 3.94
CA ASN A 273 -1.84 -25.21 3.46
C ASN A 273 -2.60 -25.30 2.13
N THR A 274 -3.75 -24.64 2.02
CA THR A 274 -4.51 -24.57 0.76
C THR A 274 -3.64 -23.97 -0.36
N LEU A 275 -2.96 -22.85 -0.10
CA LEU A 275 -2.03 -22.22 -1.04
C LEU A 275 -0.92 -23.18 -1.47
N TYR A 276 -0.24 -23.79 -0.50
CA TYR A 276 0.92 -24.65 -0.73
C TYR A 276 0.57 -25.94 -1.45
N GLU A 277 -0.51 -26.61 -1.04
CA GLU A 277 -1.01 -27.83 -1.67
C GLU A 277 -1.44 -27.57 -3.11
N THR A 278 -2.22 -26.49 -3.33
CA THR A 278 -2.62 -26.07 -4.67
C THR A 278 -1.40 -25.83 -5.56
N TRP A 279 -0.41 -25.10 -5.06
CA TRP A 279 0.81 -24.83 -5.81
C TRP A 279 1.59 -26.10 -6.11
N THR A 280 1.73 -27.01 -5.15
CA THR A 280 2.48 -28.26 -5.31
C THR A 280 1.87 -29.16 -6.38
N TYR A 281 0.54 -29.24 -6.42
CA TYR A 281 -0.16 -30.14 -7.35
C TYR A 281 -0.34 -29.55 -8.75
N TYR A 282 -0.43 -28.23 -8.89
CA TYR A 282 -0.91 -27.59 -10.11
C TYR A 282 0.08 -26.62 -10.77
N ALA A 283 1.17 -26.26 -10.12
CA ALA A 283 2.20 -25.46 -10.74
C ALA A 283 3.08 -26.32 -11.64
N PHE A 284 3.11 -26.02 -12.94
CA PHE A 284 4.08 -26.60 -13.87
C PHE A 284 5.45 -25.95 -13.66
N ASP A 285 6.52 -26.60 -14.13
CA ASP A 285 7.89 -26.17 -13.84
C ASP A 285 8.18 -24.71 -14.26
N GLU A 286 7.63 -24.26 -15.39
CA GLU A 286 7.78 -22.89 -15.88
C GLU A 286 7.04 -21.87 -14.98
N GLU A 287 5.95 -22.27 -14.34
CA GLU A 287 5.14 -21.40 -13.48
C GLU A 287 5.65 -21.35 -12.04
N LYS A 288 6.31 -22.41 -11.58
CA LYS A 288 6.95 -22.47 -10.26
C LYS A 288 7.98 -21.39 -10.05
N ASP A 289 8.61 -20.96 -11.11
CA ASP A 289 9.55 -19.85 -11.09
C ASP A 289 8.88 -18.48 -10.94
N LEU A 290 7.66 -18.33 -11.50
CA LEU A 290 6.91 -17.07 -11.46
C LEU A 290 6.09 -16.92 -10.16
N LEU A 291 5.47 -18.03 -9.70
CA LEU A 291 4.62 -18.08 -8.50
C LEU A 291 5.20 -19.08 -7.51
N GLN A 292 5.59 -18.62 -6.33
CA GLN A 292 6.20 -19.46 -5.32
C GLN A 292 5.69 -19.12 -3.92
N PRO A 293 5.01 -20.02 -3.20
CA PRO A 293 4.78 -19.84 -1.77
C PRO A 293 6.11 -19.80 -1.01
N ILE A 294 6.25 -18.84 -0.10
CA ILE A 294 7.42 -18.79 0.77
C ILE A 294 7.30 -19.86 1.85
N VAL A 295 8.43 -20.38 2.29
CA VAL A 295 8.48 -21.34 3.40
C VAL A 295 7.95 -20.69 4.67
N GLN A 296 7.05 -21.40 5.37
CA GLN A 296 6.49 -21.02 6.67
C GLN A 296 6.79 -22.13 7.66
N GLU A 297 7.60 -21.85 8.67
CA GLU A 297 7.98 -22.83 9.71
C GLU A 297 7.37 -22.46 11.04
N LYS A 298 6.75 -23.42 11.72
CA LYS A 298 6.15 -23.22 13.04
C LYS A 298 7.23 -23.00 14.08
N ILE A 299 7.05 -21.96 14.91
CA ILE A 299 7.91 -21.67 16.04
C ILE A 299 7.32 -22.26 17.30
N THR A 300 8.09 -23.09 17.98
CA THR A 300 7.65 -23.83 19.18
C THR A 300 8.56 -23.60 20.37
N CYS A 301 9.80 -23.15 20.15
CA CYS A 301 10.81 -22.96 21.18
C CYS A 301 11.79 -21.83 20.80
N GLN A 302 12.67 -21.48 21.72
CA GLN A 302 13.68 -20.44 21.51
C GLN A 302 14.69 -20.87 20.42
N GLU A 303 15.04 -22.12 20.34
CA GLU A 303 15.97 -22.67 19.35
C GLU A 303 15.47 -22.46 17.91
N ASP A 304 14.16 -22.46 17.69
CA ASP A 304 13.57 -22.14 16.38
C ASP A 304 13.83 -20.67 16.02
N CYS A 305 13.64 -19.75 16.95
CA CYS A 305 13.93 -18.32 16.74
C CYS A 305 15.43 -18.08 16.51
N ASP A 306 16.29 -18.77 17.25
CA ASP A 306 17.74 -18.65 17.12
C ASP A 306 18.21 -19.18 15.76
N ARG A 307 17.63 -20.28 15.29
CA ARG A 307 17.88 -20.85 13.95
C ARG A 307 17.48 -19.84 12.87
N TRP A 308 16.30 -19.21 12.96
CA TRP A 308 15.88 -18.18 12.01
C TRP A 308 16.80 -16.96 12.05
N SER A 309 17.26 -16.55 13.22
CA SER A 309 18.23 -15.48 13.36
C SER A 309 19.56 -15.80 12.69
N GLN A 310 20.00 -17.07 12.77
CA GLN A 310 21.19 -17.55 12.06
C GLN A 310 20.99 -17.59 10.55
N TYR A 311 19.81 -18.03 10.04
CA TYR A 311 19.49 -17.97 8.62
C TYR A 311 19.57 -16.54 8.08
N VAL A 312 18.99 -15.57 8.80
CA VAL A 312 19.09 -14.14 8.46
C VAL A 312 20.54 -13.68 8.40
N ALA A 313 21.35 -14.08 9.38
CA ALA A 313 22.75 -13.68 9.43
C ALA A 313 23.59 -14.29 8.30
N ASN A 314 23.41 -15.60 8.03
CA ASN A 314 24.19 -16.35 7.06
C ASN A 314 23.87 -15.96 5.60
N ASN A 315 22.61 -15.59 5.33
CA ASN A 315 22.15 -15.26 3.98
C ASN A 315 22.06 -13.73 3.74
N GLY A 316 22.45 -12.90 4.68
CA GLY A 316 22.39 -11.44 4.52
C GLY A 316 20.96 -10.88 4.39
N TRP A 317 19.94 -11.60 4.88
CA TRP A 317 18.55 -11.16 4.79
C TRP A 317 18.26 -9.95 5.69
N GLU A 318 17.23 -9.15 5.34
CA GLU A 318 16.78 -8.00 6.15
C GLU A 318 16.25 -8.44 7.54
N GLY A 319 15.71 -9.64 7.63
CA GLY A 319 15.10 -10.19 8.83
C GLY A 319 14.16 -11.34 8.53
N PHE A 320 13.30 -11.64 9.49
CA PHE A 320 12.23 -12.62 9.31
C PHE A 320 10.89 -12.10 9.85
N MET A 321 9.82 -12.72 9.40
CA MET A 321 8.44 -12.43 9.78
C MET A 321 7.94 -13.50 10.72
N LEU A 322 7.08 -13.12 11.65
CA LEU A 322 6.33 -14.04 12.51
C LEU A 322 4.86 -13.80 12.30
N ARG A 323 4.15 -14.81 11.83
CA ARG A 323 2.71 -14.75 11.57
C ARG A 323 1.99 -15.73 12.48
N LYS A 324 1.00 -15.22 13.21
CA LYS A 324 0.19 -16.02 14.13
C LYS A 324 -0.79 -16.89 13.35
N ASN A 325 -1.03 -18.11 13.82
CA ASN A 325 -2.10 -18.96 13.34
C ASN A 325 -3.47 -18.44 13.80
N ALA A 326 -3.86 -17.32 13.24
CA ALA A 326 -5.10 -16.60 13.53
C ALA A 326 -5.90 -16.36 12.25
N PRO A 327 -7.20 -16.07 12.35
CA PRO A 327 -7.99 -15.59 11.23
C PRO A 327 -7.38 -14.35 10.57
N TYR A 328 -7.75 -14.11 9.29
CA TYR A 328 -7.28 -12.93 8.58
C TYR A 328 -7.71 -11.65 9.30
N LYS A 329 -6.80 -10.70 9.41
CA LYS A 329 -7.08 -9.36 9.90
C LYS A 329 -6.21 -8.34 9.21
N SER A 330 -6.82 -7.30 8.65
CA SER A 330 -6.14 -6.18 8.03
C SER A 330 -5.52 -5.23 9.06
N GLY A 331 -4.70 -4.31 8.59
CA GLY A 331 -4.05 -3.30 9.43
C GLY A 331 -2.89 -3.83 10.27
N ARG A 332 -2.54 -3.08 11.30
CA ARG A 332 -1.45 -3.41 12.22
C ARG A 332 -1.98 -4.18 13.42
N THR A 333 -1.68 -5.47 13.49
CA THR A 333 -2.06 -6.34 14.59
C THR A 333 -0.85 -7.05 15.17
N LYS A 334 -1.02 -7.66 16.34
CA LYS A 334 0.00 -8.53 16.94
C LYS A 334 0.12 -9.88 16.21
N ASP A 335 -0.79 -10.17 15.28
CA ASP A 335 -0.79 -11.42 14.52
C ASP A 335 0.24 -11.45 13.40
N LEU A 336 0.81 -10.29 13.04
CA LEU A 336 1.91 -10.18 12.09
C LEU A 336 3.02 -9.31 12.67
N LEU A 337 4.19 -9.92 12.88
CA LEU A 337 5.35 -9.27 13.49
C LEU A 337 6.54 -9.36 12.54
N LYS A 338 7.46 -8.43 12.66
CA LYS A 338 8.75 -8.45 11.96
C LYS A 338 9.89 -8.39 12.96
N VAL A 339 10.89 -9.23 12.73
CA VAL A 339 12.16 -9.23 13.42
C VAL A 339 13.21 -8.75 12.42
N LYS A 340 13.81 -7.60 12.68
CA LYS A 340 14.87 -7.04 11.82
C LYS A 340 16.23 -7.25 12.46
N LYS A 341 17.22 -7.52 11.61
CA LYS A 341 18.63 -7.48 12.05
C LYS A 341 19.00 -6.01 12.19
N PHE A 342 19.39 -5.59 13.39
CA PHE A 342 20.04 -4.30 13.58
C PHE A 342 21.48 -4.43 13.06
N GLN A 343 21.86 -3.53 12.16
CA GLN A 343 23.26 -3.36 11.79
C GLN A 343 23.74 -2.12 12.51
N ASP A 344 24.62 -2.31 13.47
CA ASP A 344 25.37 -1.21 14.07
C ASP A 344 26.53 -0.86 13.15
N ALA A 345 26.62 0.41 12.75
CA ALA A 345 27.73 0.95 11.99
C ALA A 345 28.20 2.24 12.65
N GLU A 346 29.49 2.36 12.81
CA GLU A 346 30.11 3.59 13.27
C GLU A 346 30.47 4.45 12.07
N TYR A 347 30.03 5.73 12.10
CA TYR A 347 30.33 6.71 11.07
C TYR A 347 31.10 7.88 11.70
N ILE A 348 32.08 8.40 10.97
CA ILE A 348 32.74 9.66 11.31
C ILE A 348 31.82 10.76 10.73
N VAL A 349 31.42 11.70 11.58
CA VAL A 349 30.67 12.89 11.15
C VAL A 349 31.66 13.84 10.48
N GLU A 350 31.53 14.00 9.17
CA GLU A 350 32.39 14.89 8.39
C GLU A 350 31.91 16.35 8.40
N ASP A 351 30.58 16.57 8.50
CA ASP A 351 30.02 17.93 8.55
C ASP A 351 28.64 17.94 9.21
N VAL A 352 28.25 19.08 9.79
CA VAL A 352 26.93 19.32 10.39
C VAL A 352 26.28 20.51 9.72
N ILE A 353 25.26 20.25 8.89
CA ILE A 353 24.46 21.28 8.25
C ILE A 353 23.27 21.62 9.15
N THR A 354 23.23 22.83 9.70
CA THR A 354 22.07 23.31 10.43
C THR A 354 20.98 23.75 9.45
N GLY A 355 19.92 22.94 9.36
CA GLY A 355 18.70 23.31 8.65
C GLY A 355 17.91 24.39 9.42
N LYS A 356 17.31 25.34 8.71
CA LYS A 356 16.29 26.20 9.33
C LYS A 356 15.08 25.34 9.67
N VAL A 357 14.66 25.39 10.94
CA VAL A 357 13.41 24.82 11.45
C VAL A 357 12.23 25.61 10.91
#